data_d5b67ca25127c16dfdeb11d0a267b890
#
_entry.id   d5b67ca25127c16dfdeb11d0a267b890
#
_cell.length_a   1.000
_cell.length_b   1.000
_cell.length_c   1.000
_cell.angle_alpha   90.00
_cell.angle_beta   90.00
_cell.angle_gamma   90.00
#
_symmetry.space_group_name_H-M   'P 1'
#
loop_
_entity.id
_entity.type
_entity.pdbx_description
1 polymer ?
#
loop_
_entity_poly.entity_id
_entity_poly.type
_entity_poly.pdbx_seq_one_letter_code
_entity_poly.pdbx_strand_id
1 'polypeptide(L)'
;MMKKQAKPYYDVKNSTKRICVLQGGTRSGKTYSILLALIEFAYKNKGKGLYITIARQTFPSLRATAMRDFFEILKKENLYDERLHNKSNHLYSLYGNYFEFISCDSEIKIRGRQRSILFMNECNEFSMDTFIQLSLRTTYKIIIDFNPSEEFHWL
;
A
#
# COMPACT_ATOMS: atom_id res chain seq x y z
N MET A 1 -6.94 -7.00 -25.25
CA MET A 1 -5.47 -6.95 -25.13
C MET A 1 -5.10 -6.28 -23.82
N MET A 2 -4.47 -7.00 -22.90
CA MET A 2 -4.04 -6.41 -21.63
C MET A 2 -2.94 -5.36 -21.89
N LYS A 3 -3.16 -4.13 -21.41
CA LYS A 3 -2.13 -3.10 -21.49
C LYS A 3 -0.90 -3.58 -20.71
N LYS A 4 0.27 -3.43 -21.31
CA LYS A 4 1.54 -3.69 -20.64
C LYS A 4 1.66 -2.77 -19.42
N GLN A 5 1.83 -3.35 -18.24
CA GLN A 5 2.00 -2.60 -17.01
C GLN A 5 3.41 -2.03 -16.89
N ALA A 6 3.59 -1.02 -16.04
CA ALA A 6 4.89 -0.44 -15.77
C ALA A 6 5.76 -1.39 -14.94
N LYS A 7 7.08 -1.21 -15.02
CA LYS A 7 8.07 -2.05 -14.32
C LYS A 7 7.76 -2.28 -12.83
N PRO A 8 7.39 -1.25 -12.02
CA PRO A 8 7.10 -1.47 -10.59
C PRO A 8 6.00 -2.49 -10.32
N TYR A 9 5.02 -2.60 -11.20
CA TYR A 9 3.98 -3.62 -11.09
C TYR A 9 4.58 -5.03 -11.13
N TYR A 10 5.45 -5.31 -12.10
CA TYR A 10 6.09 -6.61 -12.24
C TYR A 10 7.09 -6.88 -11.11
N ASP A 11 7.81 -5.86 -10.66
CA ASP A 11 8.76 -5.99 -9.55
C ASP A 11 8.05 -6.46 -8.28
N VAL A 12 6.89 -5.89 -7.96
CA VAL A 12 6.08 -6.31 -6.81
C VAL A 12 5.47 -7.69 -7.02
N LYS A 13 4.85 -7.90 -8.18
CA LYS A 13 4.16 -9.15 -8.51
C LYS A 13 5.09 -10.37 -8.47
N ASN A 14 6.29 -10.22 -9.02
CA ASN A 14 7.23 -11.33 -9.21
C ASN A 14 8.25 -11.47 -8.06
N SER A 15 8.30 -10.53 -7.13
CA SER A 15 9.25 -10.60 -6.03
C SER A 15 8.92 -11.76 -5.08
N THR A 16 9.90 -12.62 -4.83
CA THR A 16 9.83 -13.70 -3.85
C THR A 16 10.36 -13.27 -2.47
N LYS A 17 10.89 -12.06 -2.37
CA LYS A 17 11.47 -11.53 -1.13
C LYS A 17 10.38 -10.96 -0.21
N ARG A 18 10.64 -11.06 1.09
CA ARG A 18 9.76 -10.46 2.11
C ARG A 18 9.69 -8.94 1.98
N ILE A 19 10.82 -8.29 1.72
CA ILE A 19 10.90 -6.84 1.58
C ILE A 19 11.22 -6.52 0.12
N CYS A 20 10.36 -5.70 -0.48
CA CYS A 20 10.50 -5.21 -1.85
C CYS A 20 10.67 -3.69 -1.80
N VAL A 21 11.83 -3.20 -2.23
CA VAL A 21 12.16 -1.77 -2.21
C VAL A 21 12.14 -1.22 -3.64
N LEU A 22 11.35 -0.19 -3.85
CA LEU A 22 11.15 0.44 -5.15
C LEU A 22 11.62 1.90 -5.11
N GLN A 23 12.66 2.17 -5.86
CA GLN A 23 13.26 3.49 -5.97
C GLN A 23 12.84 4.14 -7.30
N GLY A 24 12.56 5.45 -7.28
CA GLY A 24 12.24 6.19 -8.49
C GLY A 24 11.68 7.58 -8.21
N GLY A 25 11.68 8.44 -9.23
CA GLY A 25 11.16 9.80 -9.11
C GLY A 25 9.66 9.88 -8.82
N THR A 26 9.20 11.04 -8.37
CA THR A 26 7.81 11.30 -7.98
C THR A 26 6.77 11.05 -9.08
N ARG A 27 7.16 11.13 -10.34
CA ARG A 27 6.26 10.94 -11.50
C ARG A 27 6.49 9.61 -12.21
N SER A 28 7.11 8.64 -11.56
CA SER A 28 7.43 7.34 -12.18
C SER A 28 6.25 6.37 -12.23
N GLY A 29 5.08 6.73 -11.66
CA GLY A 29 3.92 5.84 -11.61
C GLY A 29 4.06 4.67 -10.64
N LYS A 30 5.02 4.72 -9.72
CA LYS A 30 5.27 3.64 -8.74
C LYS A 30 4.04 3.32 -7.91
N THR A 31 3.46 4.33 -7.27
CA THR A 31 2.31 4.16 -6.38
C THR A 31 1.16 3.49 -7.11
N TYR A 32 0.80 3.99 -8.28
CA TYR A 32 -0.27 3.42 -9.10
C TYR A 32 0.00 1.96 -9.45
N SER A 33 1.22 1.67 -9.90
CA SER A 33 1.64 0.31 -10.29
C SER A 33 1.64 -0.66 -9.11
N ILE A 34 2.07 -0.22 -7.94
CA ILE A 34 2.06 -1.03 -6.72
C ILE A 34 0.61 -1.36 -6.33
N LEU A 35 -0.28 -0.37 -6.37
CA LEU A 35 -1.70 -0.56 -6.05
C LEU A 35 -2.37 -1.55 -7.01
N LEU A 36 -2.05 -1.51 -8.31
CA LEU A 36 -2.53 -2.49 -9.28
C LEU A 36 -2.08 -3.91 -8.91
N ALA A 37 -0.82 -4.08 -8.54
CA ALA A 37 -0.29 -5.37 -8.12
C ALA A 37 -0.98 -5.89 -6.85
N LEU A 38 -1.29 -5.01 -5.90
CA LEU A 38 -2.00 -5.35 -4.66
C LEU A 38 -3.46 -5.74 -4.93
N ILE A 39 -4.13 -5.06 -5.84
CA ILE A 39 -5.50 -5.40 -6.26
C ILE A 39 -5.52 -6.78 -6.93
N GLU A 40 -4.56 -7.08 -7.78
CA GLU A 40 -4.43 -8.40 -8.39
C GLU A 40 -4.14 -9.48 -7.33
N PHE A 41 -3.30 -9.18 -6.35
CA PHE A 41 -3.05 -10.09 -5.24
C PHE A 41 -4.35 -10.41 -4.48
N ALA A 42 -5.17 -9.40 -4.20
CA ALA A 42 -6.46 -9.61 -3.54
C ALA A 42 -7.40 -10.49 -4.38
N TYR A 43 -7.41 -10.29 -5.70
CA TYR A 43 -8.19 -11.12 -6.62
C TYR A 43 -7.75 -12.58 -6.59
N LYS A 44 -6.45 -12.84 -6.63
CA LYS A 44 -5.91 -14.20 -6.58
C LYS A 44 -6.10 -14.90 -5.24
N ASN A 45 -6.35 -14.13 -4.20
CA ASN A 45 -6.56 -14.62 -2.83
C ASN A 45 -7.98 -14.35 -2.33
N LYS A 46 -8.97 -14.45 -3.21
CA LYS A 46 -10.38 -14.21 -2.88
C LYS A 46 -10.84 -14.94 -1.62
N GLY A 47 -11.57 -14.23 -0.77
CA GLY A 47 -12.25 -14.79 0.38
C GLY A 47 -11.37 -15.17 1.55
N LYS A 48 -10.09 -14.79 1.55
CA LYS A 48 -9.15 -15.16 2.61
C LYS A 48 -9.17 -14.21 3.82
N GLY A 49 -9.87 -13.09 3.73
CA GLY A 49 -9.94 -12.12 4.83
C GLY A 49 -8.60 -11.47 5.17
N LEU A 50 -7.71 -11.33 4.18
CA LEU A 50 -6.38 -10.77 4.38
C LEU A 50 -6.45 -9.24 4.51
N TYR A 51 -5.61 -8.68 5.39
CA TYR A 51 -5.44 -7.23 5.51
C TYR A 51 -4.23 -6.77 4.72
N ILE A 52 -4.47 -5.84 3.81
CA ILE A 52 -3.45 -5.16 3.00
C ILE A 52 -3.45 -3.72 3.47
N THR A 53 -2.39 -3.30 4.14
CA THR A 53 -2.29 -1.98 4.76
C THR A 53 -1.43 -1.07 3.91
N ILE A 54 -1.96 0.10 3.59
CA ILE A 54 -1.27 1.16 2.87
C ILE A 54 -1.04 2.29 3.86
N ALA A 55 0.23 2.59 4.12
CA ALA A 55 0.66 3.55 5.12
C ALA A 55 1.39 4.73 4.50
N ARG A 56 1.13 5.91 5.03
CA ARG A 56 1.92 7.11 4.79
C ARG A 56 2.07 7.89 6.09
N GLN A 57 3.08 8.74 6.22
CA GLN A 57 3.38 9.44 7.47
C GLN A 57 2.22 10.31 7.94
N THR A 58 1.57 11.08 7.04
CA THR A 58 0.43 11.93 7.39
C THR A 58 -0.82 11.55 6.61
N PHE A 59 -1.98 11.77 7.21
CA PHE A 59 -3.26 11.46 6.56
C PHE A 59 -3.56 12.37 5.36
N PRO A 60 -3.33 13.69 5.39
CA PRO A 60 -3.53 14.53 4.21
C PRO A 60 -2.72 14.07 3.01
N SER A 61 -1.46 13.68 3.21
CA SER A 61 -0.61 13.14 2.15
C SER A 61 -1.13 11.79 1.63
N LEU A 62 -1.57 10.92 2.53
CA LEU A 62 -2.16 9.62 2.17
C LEU A 62 -3.41 9.80 1.29
N ARG A 63 -4.31 10.69 1.71
CA ARG A 63 -5.55 11.01 0.99
C ARG A 63 -5.29 11.57 -0.39
N ALA A 64 -4.30 12.45 -0.53
CA ALA A 64 -3.97 13.12 -1.78
C ALA A 64 -3.19 12.26 -2.77
N THR A 65 -2.70 11.10 -2.35
CA THR A 65 -1.83 10.24 -3.18
C THR A 65 -2.34 8.80 -3.25
N ALA A 66 -1.85 7.91 -2.40
CA ALA A 66 -2.14 6.48 -2.51
C ALA A 66 -3.62 6.15 -2.37
N MET A 67 -4.33 6.78 -1.43
CA MET A 67 -5.77 6.56 -1.27
C MET A 67 -6.55 7.03 -2.49
N ARG A 68 -6.25 8.22 -3.00
CA ARG A 68 -6.86 8.75 -4.23
C ARG A 68 -6.65 7.80 -5.40
N ASP A 69 -5.41 7.39 -5.63
CA ASP A 69 -5.07 6.51 -6.75
C ASP A 69 -5.79 5.16 -6.64
N PHE A 70 -5.88 4.60 -5.45
CA PHE A 70 -6.60 3.35 -5.21
C PHE A 70 -8.07 3.45 -5.64
N PHE A 71 -8.77 4.48 -5.18
CA PHE A 71 -10.19 4.64 -5.54
C PHE A 71 -10.39 5.03 -7.01
N GLU A 72 -9.46 5.77 -7.61
CA GLU A 72 -9.48 6.02 -9.06
C GLU A 72 -9.39 4.71 -9.86
N ILE A 73 -8.49 3.81 -9.47
CA ILE A 73 -8.35 2.49 -10.11
C ILE A 73 -9.67 1.71 -9.98
N LEU A 74 -10.24 1.65 -8.77
CA LEU A 74 -11.49 0.93 -8.55
C LEU A 74 -12.64 1.47 -9.40
N LYS A 75 -12.76 2.78 -9.51
CA LYS A 75 -13.81 3.42 -10.32
C LYS A 75 -13.60 3.18 -11.81
N LYS A 76 -12.37 3.31 -12.27
CA LYS A 76 -12.00 3.07 -13.66
C LYS A 76 -12.28 1.62 -14.10
N GLU A 77 -12.02 0.66 -13.23
CA GLU A 77 -12.21 -0.76 -13.50
C GLU A 77 -13.62 -1.27 -13.12
N ASN A 78 -14.55 -0.36 -12.77
CA ASN A 78 -15.90 -0.69 -12.31
C ASN A 78 -15.94 -1.64 -11.10
N LEU A 79 -14.97 -1.51 -10.20
CA LEU A 79 -14.85 -2.31 -8.99
C LEU A 79 -15.34 -1.57 -7.73
N TYR A 80 -15.59 -0.27 -7.84
CA TYR A 80 -16.02 0.52 -6.69
C TYR A 80 -17.48 0.28 -6.34
N ASP A 81 -17.72 -0.10 -5.09
CA ASP A 81 -19.04 -0.25 -4.50
C ASP A 81 -19.06 0.48 -3.15
N GLU A 82 -19.88 1.52 -3.03
CA GLU A 82 -19.96 2.33 -1.82
C GLU A 82 -20.31 1.52 -0.57
N ARG A 83 -21.07 0.44 -0.72
CA ARG A 83 -21.46 -0.45 0.38
C ARG A 83 -20.26 -1.17 1.01
N LEU A 84 -19.16 -1.32 0.26
CA LEU A 84 -17.93 -1.97 0.70
C LEU A 84 -16.90 -1.00 1.27
N HIS A 85 -17.21 0.29 1.26
CA HIS A 85 -16.31 1.36 1.68
C HIS A 85 -16.71 1.90 3.06
N ASN A 86 -15.98 1.50 4.09
CA ASN A 86 -16.10 2.11 5.40
C ASN A 86 -15.24 3.38 5.47
N LYS A 87 -15.88 4.53 5.20
CA LYS A 87 -15.20 5.84 5.13
C LYS A 87 -14.65 6.30 6.48
N SER A 88 -15.34 5.95 7.57
CA SER A 88 -14.91 6.33 8.93
C SER A 88 -13.62 5.65 9.35
N ASN A 89 -13.44 4.39 8.99
CA ASN A 89 -12.28 3.59 9.35
C ASN A 89 -11.24 3.51 8.22
N HIS A 90 -11.47 4.17 7.09
CA HIS A 90 -10.59 4.13 5.92
C HIS A 90 -10.28 2.69 5.48
N LEU A 91 -11.33 1.88 5.37
CA LEU A 91 -11.27 0.48 5.06
C LEU A 91 -12.14 0.17 3.85
N TYR A 92 -11.61 -0.57 2.89
CA TYR A 92 -12.36 -1.03 1.72
C TYR A 92 -12.29 -2.54 1.59
N SER A 93 -13.43 -3.19 1.45
CA SER A 93 -13.52 -4.64 1.23
C SER A 93 -13.48 -4.94 -0.27
N LEU A 94 -12.48 -5.71 -0.71
CA LEU A 94 -12.32 -6.08 -2.11
C LEU A 94 -12.00 -7.57 -2.23
N TYR A 95 -12.84 -8.30 -2.96
CA TYR A 95 -12.65 -9.75 -3.19
C TYR A 95 -12.56 -10.58 -1.90
N GLY A 96 -13.24 -10.15 -0.82
CA GLY A 96 -13.17 -10.84 0.46
C GLY A 96 -11.87 -10.60 1.23
N ASN A 97 -11.13 -9.57 0.86
CA ASN A 97 -9.95 -9.05 1.57
C ASN A 97 -10.14 -7.58 1.90
N TYR A 98 -9.27 -7.01 2.73
CA TYR A 98 -9.43 -5.66 3.24
C TYR A 98 -8.23 -4.79 2.88
N PHE A 99 -8.50 -3.64 2.28
CA PHE A 99 -7.52 -2.57 2.07
C PHE A 99 -7.69 -1.53 3.16
N GLU A 100 -6.69 -1.37 3.97
CA GLU A 100 -6.66 -0.47 5.11
C GLU A 100 -5.69 0.68 4.84
N PHE A 101 -6.14 1.91 5.08
CA PHE A 101 -5.31 3.10 4.89
C PHE A 101 -5.02 3.72 6.25
N ILE A 102 -3.74 3.79 6.61
CA ILE A 102 -3.29 4.33 7.90
C ILE A 102 -2.28 5.45 7.73
N SER A 103 -2.37 6.46 8.60
CA SER A 103 -1.30 7.42 8.80
C SER A 103 -0.52 7.08 10.08
N CYS A 104 0.74 7.46 10.12
CA CYS A 104 1.64 7.09 11.23
C CYS A 104 2.02 8.29 12.09
N ASP A 105 1.12 9.25 12.19
CA ASP A 105 1.26 10.46 13.00
C ASP A 105 0.84 10.26 14.47
N SER A 106 0.37 9.07 14.85
CA SER A 106 0.10 8.72 16.24
C SER A 106 0.50 7.27 16.54
N GLU A 107 1.05 7.03 17.73
CA GLU A 107 1.48 5.70 18.16
C GLU A 107 0.34 4.68 18.24
N ILE A 108 -0.86 5.14 18.56
CA ILE A 108 -2.05 4.27 18.67
C ILE A 108 -2.38 3.62 17.34
N LYS A 109 -2.25 4.35 16.24
CA LYS A 109 -2.50 3.84 14.89
C LYS A 109 -1.45 2.82 14.44
N ILE A 110 -0.21 2.99 14.91
CA ILE A 110 0.93 2.12 14.56
C ILE A 110 0.78 0.73 15.20
N ARG A 111 0.19 0.65 16.39
CA ARG A 111 0.00 -0.60 17.14
C ARG A 111 -1.20 -1.43 16.70
N GLY A 112 -1.72 -1.19 15.50
CA GLY A 112 -2.91 -1.87 14.98
C GLY A 112 -2.80 -3.39 14.85
N ARG A 113 -3.77 -3.97 14.17
CA ARG A 113 -3.90 -5.42 13.94
C ARG A 113 -2.75 -5.99 13.09
N GLN A 114 -2.62 -7.30 13.08
CA GLN A 114 -1.77 -7.99 12.12
C GLN A 114 -2.28 -7.77 10.70
N ARG A 115 -1.35 -7.68 9.77
CA ARG A 115 -1.62 -7.54 8.34
C ARG A 115 -0.80 -8.54 7.53
N SER A 116 -1.29 -8.90 6.35
CA SER A 116 -0.55 -9.77 5.44
C SER A 116 0.47 -9.00 4.63
N ILE A 117 0.08 -7.83 4.12
CA ILE A 117 0.94 -6.97 3.31
C ILE A 117 0.94 -5.57 3.88
N LEU A 118 2.12 -4.96 3.93
CA LEU A 118 2.33 -3.56 4.26
C LEU A 118 2.93 -2.85 3.04
N PHE A 119 2.30 -1.76 2.61
CA PHE A 119 2.87 -0.84 1.64
C PHE A 119 3.16 0.49 2.33
N MET A 120 4.43 0.83 2.49
CA MET A 120 4.88 2.11 3.04
C MET A 120 5.20 3.08 1.90
N ASN A 121 4.28 3.99 1.65
CA ASN A 121 4.40 5.00 0.60
C ASN A 121 5.26 6.17 1.09
N GLU A 122 6.24 6.58 0.29
CA GLU A 122 7.24 7.59 0.65
C GLU A 122 7.93 7.26 1.97
N CYS A 123 8.62 6.13 2.00
CA CYS A 123 9.19 5.54 3.21
C CYS A 123 10.22 6.45 3.89
N ASN A 124 10.85 7.35 3.13
CA ASN A 124 11.75 8.38 3.66
C ASN A 124 11.11 9.32 4.70
N GLU A 125 9.77 9.44 4.70
CA GLU A 125 9.06 10.26 5.68
C GLU A 125 8.92 9.60 7.07
N PHE A 126 9.10 8.26 7.14
CA PHE A 126 8.93 7.51 8.39
C PHE A 126 10.23 7.45 9.20
N SER A 127 10.08 7.32 10.52
CA SER A 127 11.19 6.95 11.37
C SER A 127 11.48 5.44 11.27
N MET A 128 12.71 5.05 11.57
CA MET A 128 13.09 3.65 11.67
C MET A 128 12.23 2.89 12.68
N ASP A 129 11.89 3.53 13.79
CA ASP A 129 11.08 2.95 14.85
C ASP A 129 9.67 2.60 14.34
N THR A 130 9.04 3.51 13.60
CA THR A 130 7.75 3.27 12.94
C THR A 130 7.82 2.09 11.98
N PHE A 131 8.86 2.03 11.15
CA PHE A 131 9.09 0.91 10.24
C PHE A 131 9.18 -0.41 11.00
N ILE A 132 9.94 -0.47 12.08
CA ILE A 132 10.09 -1.67 12.90
C ILE A 132 8.73 -2.10 13.47
N GLN A 133 7.98 -1.18 14.06
CA GLN A 133 6.68 -1.47 14.67
C GLN A 133 5.68 -2.02 13.66
N LEU A 134 5.58 -1.43 12.48
CA LEU A 134 4.70 -1.91 11.43
C LEU A 134 5.15 -3.26 10.86
N SER A 135 6.47 -3.44 10.70
CA SER A 135 7.05 -4.66 10.15
C SER A 135 6.81 -5.89 11.05
N LEU A 136 6.89 -5.71 12.37
CA LEU A 136 6.65 -6.79 13.33
C LEU A 136 5.23 -7.37 13.24
N ARG A 137 4.27 -6.60 12.75
CA ARG A 137 2.88 -7.01 12.60
C ARG A 137 2.50 -7.39 11.18
N THR A 138 3.49 -7.49 10.30
CA THR A 138 3.29 -7.88 8.90
C THR A 138 3.77 -9.29 8.68
N THR A 139 2.87 -10.17 8.22
CA THR A 139 3.13 -11.61 8.17
C THR A 139 3.73 -12.10 6.86
N TYR A 140 3.47 -11.41 5.73
CA TYR A 140 3.86 -11.93 4.42
C TYR A 140 4.85 -11.03 3.69
N LYS A 141 4.46 -9.82 3.31
CA LYS A 141 5.30 -8.96 2.45
C LYS A 141 5.25 -7.49 2.86
N ILE A 142 6.41 -6.85 2.75
CA ILE A 142 6.56 -5.41 2.97
C ILE A 142 7.04 -4.79 1.67
N ILE A 143 6.30 -3.79 1.19
CA ILE A 143 6.63 -3.02 -0.01
C ILE A 143 6.95 -1.60 0.43
N ILE A 144 8.08 -1.11 -0.02
CA ILE A 144 8.57 0.22 0.31
C ILE A 144 8.83 0.98 -0.98
N ASP A 145 8.31 2.18 -1.11
CA ASP A 145 8.75 3.08 -2.18
C ASP A 145 9.37 4.35 -1.61
N PHE A 146 10.24 4.95 -2.37
CA PHE A 146 10.85 6.22 -2.01
C PHE A 146 11.41 6.95 -3.23
N ASN A 147 11.56 8.27 -3.08
CA ASN A 147 12.21 9.12 -4.05
C ASN A 147 13.70 9.27 -3.69
N PRO A 148 14.65 8.92 -4.59
CA PRO A 148 16.07 8.98 -4.29
C PRO A 148 16.61 10.40 -4.09
N SER A 149 15.85 11.44 -4.45
CA SER A 149 16.24 12.83 -4.17
C SER A 149 16.04 13.24 -2.71
N GLU A 150 15.30 12.43 -1.93
CA GLU A 150 15.12 12.65 -0.50
C GLU A 150 16.26 12.01 0.29
N GLU A 151 16.66 12.66 1.38
CA GLU A 151 17.69 12.10 2.26
C GLU A 151 17.13 10.92 3.07
N PHE A 152 17.84 9.80 2.99
CA PHE A 152 17.56 8.63 3.81
C PHE A 152 18.53 8.55 4.96
N HIS A 153 18.00 8.48 6.18
CA HIS A 153 18.79 8.42 7.38
C HIS A 153 19.00 7.00 7.92
N TRP A 154 18.24 6.02 7.46
CA TRP A 154 18.25 4.69 8.07
C TRP A 154 18.04 3.50 7.10
N LEU A 155 17.88 3.74 5.80
CA LEU A 155 17.74 2.69 4.78
C LEU A 155 19.05 2.39 4.06
#